data_699c10d8e36ccc32bcc8b3718c695979
#
_entry.id   699c10d8e36ccc32bcc8b3718c695979
#
_cell.length_a   1.000
_cell.length_b   1.000
_cell.length_c   1.000
_cell.angle_alpha   90.00
_cell.angle_beta   90.00
_cell.angle_gamma   90.00
#
_symmetry.space_group_name_H-M   'P 1'
#
loop_
_entity.id
_entity.type
_entity.pdbx_description
1 polymer ?
#
loop_
_entity_poly.entity_id
_entity_poly.type
_entity_poly.pdbx_seq_one_letter_code
_entity_poly.pdbx_strand_id
1 'polypeptide(L)'
;GIVSQFSFDGFGGYQLLPRGPQDLIPASGICYTSPVVQSNMTASSFTLSWSTDLASDGVIEYGLTEALGETATAATGASNHSADLTGLEPGQIYYARAISTLPSGESAASPIRPYATVSGSSGDIHVYFNGSVDTSVAIDEEALSLGTDMNDTVAAWITSAQHTLDVAAYNFNDQTLEDAFNTAAANGVEIRWIYEGQNANIG
;
A
#
# COMPACT_ATOMS: atom_id res chain seq x y z
N GLY A 1 -17.10 26.51 11.97
CA GLY A 1 -17.72 25.29 12.50
C GLY A 1 -17.32 25.04 13.95
N ILE A 2 -18.06 24.20 14.63
CA ILE A 2 -17.77 23.76 16.00
C ILE A 2 -17.25 22.33 15.89
N VAL A 3 -16.10 22.05 16.47
CA VAL A 3 -15.61 20.69 16.64
C VAL A 3 -16.19 20.15 17.95
N SER A 4 -16.96 19.08 17.88
CA SER A 4 -17.44 18.37 19.05
C SER A 4 -16.92 16.94 19.05
N GLN A 5 -16.62 16.42 20.23
CA GLN A 5 -16.28 15.03 20.40
C GLN A 5 -17.57 14.22 20.50
N PHE A 6 -17.69 13.20 19.67
CA PHE A 6 -18.79 12.24 19.72
C PHE A 6 -18.22 10.88 20.12
N SER A 7 -18.83 10.25 21.12
CA SER A 7 -18.48 8.90 21.55
C SER A 7 -19.75 8.05 21.46
N PHE A 8 -19.70 7.00 20.64
CA PHE A 8 -20.72 5.97 20.56
C PHE A 8 -20.03 4.60 20.73
N ASP A 9 -20.49 3.80 21.66
CA ASP A 9 -19.94 2.46 21.99
C ASP A 9 -18.45 2.43 22.30
N GLY A 10 -17.91 3.47 22.94
CA GLY A 10 -16.51 3.51 23.36
C GLY A 10 -15.49 3.92 22.28
N PHE A 11 -15.95 4.15 21.06
CA PHE A 11 -15.11 4.74 20.01
C PHE A 11 -15.30 6.25 19.99
N GLY A 12 -14.24 6.98 20.34
CA GLY A 12 -14.22 8.44 20.26
C GLY A 12 -14.04 8.91 18.82
N GLY A 13 -14.85 9.88 18.41
CA GLY A 13 -14.75 10.55 17.12
C GLY A 13 -14.93 12.05 17.27
N TYR A 14 -14.47 12.82 16.28
CA TYR A 14 -14.73 14.26 16.21
C TYR A 14 -15.73 14.55 15.09
N GLN A 15 -16.71 15.37 15.38
CA GLN A 15 -17.66 15.88 14.39
C GLN A 15 -17.44 17.37 14.19
N LEU A 16 -17.46 17.80 12.93
CA LEU A 16 -17.49 19.20 12.55
C LEU A 16 -18.96 19.57 12.36
N LEU A 17 -19.51 20.35 13.28
CA LEU A 17 -20.87 20.83 13.20
C LEU A 17 -20.87 22.25 12.64
N PRO A 18 -21.53 22.53 11.48
CA PRO A 18 -21.68 23.86 10.99
C PRO A 18 -22.64 24.64 11.94
N ARG A 19 -22.30 25.88 12.28
CA ARG A 19 -23.14 26.76 13.11
C ARG A 19 -24.31 27.32 12.31
N GLY A 20 -24.18 27.36 10.98
CA GLY A 20 -25.20 27.84 10.06
C GLY A 20 -24.74 27.65 8.59
N PRO A 21 -25.60 27.99 7.63
CA PRO A 21 -25.30 27.87 6.20
C PRO A 21 -24.01 28.57 5.76
N GLN A 22 -23.62 29.63 6.46
CA GLN A 22 -22.40 30.39 6.18
C GLN A 22 -21.11 29.63 6.50
N ASP A 23 -21.18 28.57 7.31
CA ASP A 23 -20.06 27.69 7.58
C ASP A 23 -19.86 26.59 6.48
N LEU A 24 -20.85 26.46 5.61
CA LEU A 24 -20.84 25.57 4.46
C LEU A 24 -20.39 26.39 3.24
N ILE A 25 -19.09 26.49 3.04
CA ILE A 25 -18.55 27.08 1.82
C ILE A 25 -18.63 25.98 0.76
N PRO A 26 -19.40 26.18 -0.34
CA PRO A 26 -19.34 25.22 -1.46
C PRO A 26 -17.89 25.06 -1.89
N ALA A 27 -17.43 23.83 -2.06
CA ALA A 27 -16.12 23.60 -2.65
C ALA A 27 -16.14 24.22 -4.06
N SER A 28 -15.40 25.32 -4.23
CA SER A 28 -15.09 25.83 -5.57
C SER A 28 -13.90 25.04 -6.05
N GLY A 29 -14.01 24.43 -7.22
CA GLY A 29 -12.93 23.65 -7.78
C GLY A 29 -13.32 22.18 -8.00
N ILE A 30 -12.37 21.42 -8.49
CA ILE A 30 -12.54 20.01 -8.83
C ILE A 30 -12.29 19.11 -7.60
N CYS A 31 -13.16 18.12 -7.41
CA CYS A 31 -13.03 17.12 -6.33
C CYS A 31 -12.88 15.71 -6.90
N TYR A 32 -12.05 14.91 -6.24
CA TYR A 32 -11.97 13.48 -6.52
C TYR A 32 -13.20 12.76 -5.94
N THR A 33 -13.88 11.99 -6.77
CA THR A 33 -15.06 11.17 -6.37
C THR A 33 -14.69 9.71 -6.13
N SER A 34 -13.49 9.29 -6.55
CA SER A 34 -12.89 8.00 -6.22
C SER A 34 -11.42 8.15 -5.85
N PRO A 35 -10.85 7.22 -5.06
CA PRO A 35 -9.40 7.14 -4.90
C PRO A 35 -8.72 6.77 -6.23
N VAL A 36 -7.41 7.02 -6.32
CA VAL A 36 -6.60 6.49 -7.43
C VAL A 36 -6.39 5.00 -7.20
N VAL A 37 -6.80 4.18 -8.16
CA VAL A 37 -6.79 2.71 -8.09
C VAL A 37 -5.84 2.15 -9.13
N GLN A 38 -4.99 1.20 -8.73
CA GLN A 38 -4.09 0.46 -9.59
C GLN A 38 -4.78 -0.78 -10.17
N SER A 39 -4.56 -1.05 -11.46
CA SER A 39 -5.06 -2.22 -12.17
C SER A 39 -4.10 -2.64 -13.29
N ASN A 40 -4.37 -3.74 -13.96
CA ASN A 40 -3.61 -4.24 -15.12
C ASN A 40 -2.09 -4.33 -14.86
N MET A 41 -1.71 -4.78 -13.68
CA MET A 41 -0.31 -4.86 -13.27
C MET A 41 0.43 -5.94 -14.06
N THR A 42 1.59 -5.56 -14.59
CA THR A 42 2.57 -6.45 -15.22
C THR A 42 3.95 -6.21 -14.61
N ALA A 43 4.96 -6.90 -15.10
CA ALA A 43 6.35 -6.68 -14.69
C ALA A 43 6.90 -5.31 -15.17
N SER A 44 6.28 -4.69 -16.18
CA SER A 44 6.80 -3.45 -16.78
C SER A 44 5.74 -2.37 -16.98
N SER A 45 4.53 -2.55 -16.46
CA SER A 45 3.45 -1.58 -16.58
C SER A 45 2.36 -1.77 -15.54
N PHE A 46 1.57 -0.73 -15.33
CA PHE A 46 0.28 -0.77 -14.66
C PHE A 46 -0.58 0.42 -15.10
N THR A 47 -1.87 0.32 -14.84
CA THR A 47 -2.84 1.38 -15.09
C THR A 47 -3.25 2.04 -13.78
N LEU A 48 -3.32 3.38 -13.73
CA LEU A 48 -3.92 4.14 -12.63
C LEU A 48 -5.21 4.78 -13.12
N SER A 49 -6.29 4.59 -12.36
CA SER A 49 -7.62 5.12 -12.68
C SER A 49 -8.21 5.90 -11.52
N TRP A 50 -8.92 6.99 -11.81
CA TRP A 50 -9.62 7.82 -10.82
C TRP A 50 -10.81 8.53 -11.45
N SER A 51 -11.66 9.13 -10.62
CA SER A 51 -12.81 9.91 -11.06
C SER A 51 -12.87 11.26 -10.35
N THR A 52 -13.42 12.24 -11.06
CA THR A 52 -13.68 13.60 -10.58
C THR A 52 -15.15 13.97 -10.75
N ASP A 53 -15.62 14.95 -9.99
CA ASP A 53 -16.98 15.47 -10.06
C ASP A 53 -17.23 16.32 -11.31
N LEU A 54 -16.18 16.94 -11.86
CA LEU A 54 -16.23 17.75 -13.06
C LEU A 54 -15.30 17.17 -14.14
N ALA A 55 -15.69 17.38 -15.40
CA ALA A 55 -14.84 17.01 -16.54
C ALA A 55 -13.54 17.84 -16.52
N SER A 56 -12.41 17.16 -16.62
CA SER A 56 -11.06 17.74 -16.47
C SER A 56 -10.04 17.04 -17.35
N ASP A 57 -8.87 17.62 -17.47
CA ASP A 57 -7.70 16.98 -18.06
C ASP A 57 -6.94 16.25 -16.95
N GLY A 58 -6.54 15.01 -17.19
CA GLY A 58 -5.88 14.15 -16.20
C GLY A 58 -4.41 13.91 -16.54
N VAL A 59 -3.54 13.97 -15.51
CA VAL A 59 -2.13 13.60 -15.60
C VAL A 59 -1.75 12.83 -14.35
N ILE A 60 -0.94 11.79 -14.52
CA ILE A 60 -0.22 11.15 -13.41
C ILE A 60 1.21 11.68 -13.39
N GLU A 61 1.64 12.18 -12.24
CA GLU A 61 3.06 12.39 -11.94
C GLU A 61 3.55 11.18 -11.15
N TYR A 62 4.72 10.62 -11.51
CA TYR A 62 5.26 9.44 -10.86
C TYR A 62 6.80 9.43 -10.84
N GLY A 63 7.38 8.53 -10.06
CA GLY A 63 8.82 8.36 -9.95
C GLY A 63 9.20 7.31 -8.90
N LEU A 64 10.50 7.03 -8.78
CA LEU A 64 11.03 6.07 -7.80
C LEU A 64 11.04 6.61 -6.36
N THR A 65 10.79 7.88 -6.18
CA THR A 65 10.70 8.56 -4.89
C THR A 65 9.50 9.51 -4.87
N GLU A 66 9.15 10.03 -3.72
CA GLU A 66 8.09 11.05 -3.57
C GLU A 66 8.41 12.39 -4.28
N ALA A 67 9.65 12.59 -4.74
CA ALA A 67 10.00 13.73 -5.57
C ALA A 67 9.41 13.65 -6.98
N LEU A 68 8.94 12.47 -7.39
CA LEU A 68 8.34 12.17 -8.69
C LEU A 68 9.33 12.47 -9.84
N GLY A 69 8.90 12.96 -10.98
CA GLY A 69 9.80 13.40 -12.05
C GLY A 69 9.36 12.98 -13.45
N GLU A 70 8.54 11.94 -13.54
CA GLU A 70 7.98 11.44 -14.79
C GLU A 70 6.47 11.75 -14.85
N THR A 71 5.89 11.74 -16.05
CA THR A 71 4.47 12.00 -16.24
C THR A 71 3.84 11.02 -17.23
N ALA A 72 2.55 10.66 -16.96
CA ALA A 72 1.70 9.93 -17.90
C ALA A 72 0.38 10.67 -18.05
N THR A 73 -0.08 10.85 -19.27
CA THR A 73 -1.33 11.58 -19.57
C THR A 73 -2.51 10.64 -19.58
N ALA A 74 -3.65 11.09 -19.01
CA ALA A 74 -4.94 10.45 -19.13
C ALA A 74 -5.82 11.17 -20.18
N ALA A 75 -7.08 10.74 -20.30
CA ALA A 75 -8.04 11.40 -21.18
C ALA A 75 -8.27 12.86 -20.78
N THR A 76 -8.45 13.72 -21.77
CA THR A 76 -8.79 15.14 -21.60
C THR A 76 -10.28 15.34 -21.59
N GLY A 77 -10.76 16.33 -20.83
CA GLY A 77 -12.18 16.70 -20.78
C GLY A 77 -13.12 15.60 -20.28
N ALA A 78 -12.64 14.70 -19.43
CA ALA A 78 -13.38 13.57 -18.88
C ALA A 78 -13.55 13.67 -17.37
N SER A 79 -14.57 12.97 -16.83
CA SER A 79 -14.73 12.79 -15.37
C SER A 79 -14.19 11.46 -14.88
N ASN A 80 -13.97 10.49 -15.78
CA ASN A 80 -13.30 9.23 -15.48
C ASN A 80 -11.97 9.22 -16.24
N HIS A 81 -10.91 9.01 -15.50
CA HIS A 81 -9.55 9.07 -15.99
C HIS A 81 -8.87 7.72 -15.88
N SER A 82 -8.00 7.44 -16.80
CA SER A 82 -7.13 6.26 -16.80
C SER A 82 -5.83 6.61 -17.52
N ALA A 83 -4.70 6.28 -16.90
CA ALA A 83 -3.37 6.47 -17.46
C ALA A 83 -2.57 5.17 -17.33
N ASP A 84 -1.93 4.75 -18.40
CA ASP A 84 -1.04 3.61 -18.41
C ASP A 84 0.39 4.09 -18.20
N LEU A 85 1.04 3.53 -17.19
CA LEU A 85 2.46 3.71 -16.94
C LEU A 85 3.18 2.49 -17.51
N THR A 86 4.10 2.72 -18.43
CA THR A 86 4.81 1.67 -19.19
C THR A 86 6.31 1.87 -19.17
N GLY A 87 7.08 0.83 -19.50
CA GLY A 87 8.53 0.89 -19.48
C GLY A 87 9.11 0.92 -18.06
N LEU A 88 8.36 0.38 -17.10
CA LEU A 88 8.74 0.31 -15.70
C LEU A 88 9.65 -0.90 -15.43
N GLU A 89 10.43 -0.85 -14.35
CA GLU A 89 11.25 -1.96 -13.90
C GLU A 89 10.43 -2.99 -13.11
N PRO A 90 10.69 -4.30 -13.25
CA PRO A 90 9.99 -5.36 -12.52
C PRO A 90 10.26 -5.31 -11.01
N GLY A 91 9.23 -5.60 -10.20
CA GLY A 91 9.33 -5.67 -8.75
C GLY A 91 9.72 -4.36 -8.08
N GLN A 92 9.45 -3.23 -8.74
CA GLN A 92 9.83 -1.89 -8.29
C GLN A 92 8.61 -1.16 -7.71
N ILE A 93 8.84 -0.38 -6.65
CA ILE A 93 7.85 0.55 -6.11
C ILE A 93 8.01 1.91 -6.79
N TYR A 94 6.90 2.45 -7.28
CA TYR A 94 6.78 3.79 -7.84
C TYR A 94 5.83 4.61 -6.97
N TYR A 95 6.22 5.84 -6.67
CA TYR A 95 5.34 6.82 -6.04
C TYR A 95 4.60 7.58 -7.13
N ALA A 96 3.31 7.78 -6.95
CA ALA A 96 2.53 8.52 -7.93
C ALA A 96 1.37 9.30 -7.29
N ARG A 97 0.95 10.37 -8.00
CA ARG A 97 -0.29 11.10 -7.73
C ARG A 97 -1.00 11.45 -9.03
N ALA A 98 -2.30 11.56 -8.96
CA ALA A 98 -3.12 12.12 -10.05
C ALA A 98 -3.25 13.63 -9.88
N ILE A 99 -3.20 14.36 -11.00
CA ILE A 99 -3.55 15.77 -11.11
C ILE A 99 -4.70 15.88 -12.11
N SER A 100 -5.75 16.57 -11.72
CA SER A 100 -6.90 16.87 -12.58
C SER A 100 -7.06 18.38 -12.71
N THR A 101 -7.12 18.89 -13.95
CA THR A 101 -7.13 20.33 -14.26
C THR A 101 -8.37 20.67 -15.08
N LEU A 102 -9.14 21.65 -14.61
CA LEU A 102 -10.28 22.20 -15.33
C LEU A 102 -9.85 23.08 -16.50
N PRO A 103 -10.70 23.31 -17.51
CA PRO A 103 -10.44 24.26 -18.58
C PRO A 103 -10.23 25.70 -18.08
N SER A 104 -10.69 26.02 -16.88
CA SER A 104 -10.44 27.32 -16.20
C SER A 104 -9.00 27.47 -15.71
N GLY A 105 -8.21 26.37 -15.66
CA GLY A 105 -6.87 26.33 -15.09
C GLY A 105 -6.84 25.95 -13.61
N GLU A 106 -7.96 25.78 -12.95
CA GLU A 106 -8.03 25.23 -11.59
C GLU A 106 -7.64 23.76 -11.59
N SER A 107 -6.86 23.33 -10.59
CA SER A 107 -6.40 21.94 -10.49
C SER A 107 -6.51 21.40 -9.09
N ALA A 108 -6.67 20.08 -9.00
CA ALA A 108 -6.58 19.32 -7.76
C ALA A 108 -5.61 18.17 -7.93
N ALA A 109 -4.91 17.82 -6.85
CA ALA A 109 -3.98 16.69 -6.82
C ALA A 109 -4.42 15.67 -5.76
N SER A 110 -4.29 14.39 -6.07
CA SER A 110 -4.45 13.33 -5.09
C SER A 110 -3.23 13.27 -4.16
N PRO A 111 -3.34 12.62 -2.98
CA PRO A 111 -2.16 12.27 -2.20
C PRO A 111 -1.18 11.41 -3.01
N ILE A 112 0.13 11.59 -2.75
CA ILE A 112 1.16 10.69 -3.27
C ILE A 112 0.99 9.34 -2.58
N ARG A 113 1.02 8.25 -3.37
CA ARG A 113 0.92 6.88 -2.86
C ARG A 113 1.90 5.96 -3.58
N PRO A 114 2.37 4.89 -2.91
CA PRO A 114 3.17 3.85 -3.53
C PRO A 114 2.30 2.89 -4.36
N TYR A 115 2.83 2.49 -5.50
CA TYR A 115 2.29 1.47 -6.40
C TYR A 115 3.43 0.56 -6.83
N ALA A 116 3.17 -0.71 -7.14
CA ALA A 116 4.22 -1.65 -7.47
C ALA A 116 3.99 -2.35 -8.80
N THR A 117 5.05 -2.64 -9.53
CA THR A 117 5.04 -3.58 -10.65
C THR A 117 5.09 -5.02 -10.12
N VAL A 118 4.66 -5.97 -10.94
CA VAL A 118 4.78 -7.39 -10.63
C VAL A 118 6.26 -7.77 -10.60
N SER A 119 6.66 -8.52 -9.59
CA SER A 119 8.02 -9.07 -9.53
C SER A 119 8.23 -10.10 -10.65
N GLY A 120 9.39 -10.05 -11.29
CA GLY A 120 9.81 -11.08 -12.24
C GLY A 120 10.37 -12.35 -11.57
N SER A 121 10.47 -12.39 -10.23
CA SER A 121 10.92 -13.57 -9.52
C SER A 121 9.78 -14.58 -9.44
N SER A 122 10.06 -15.82 -9.84
CA SER A 122 9.19 -16.97 -9.66
C SER A 122 9.53 -17.63 -8.32
N GLY A 123 9.25 -16.97 -7.20
CA GLY A 123 9.42 -17.56 -5.88
C GLY A 123 8.24 -18.47 -5.53
N ASP A 124 8.50 -19.45 -4.68
CA ASP A 124 7.45 -20.26 -4.09
C ASP A 124 6.70 -19.46 -3.01
N ILE A 125 5.39 -19.60 -2.95
CA ILE A 125 4.56 -19.01 -1.89
C ILE A 125 4.19 -20.14 -0.93
N HIS A 126 4.61 -19.99 0.33
CA HIS A 126 4.23 -20.91 1.39
C HIS A 126 3.36 -20.18 2.41
N VAL A 127 2.22 -20.76 2.73
CA VAL A 127 1.27 -20.21 3.70
C VAL A 127 1.16 -21.15 4.88
N TYR A 128 1.45 -20.64 6.07
CA TYR A 128 1.44 -21.41 7.31
C TYR A 128 0.47 -20.78 8.34
N PHE A 129 -0.17 -21.60 9.11
CA PHE A 129 -1.06 -21.19 10.20
C PHE A 129 -0.61 -21.81 11.51
N ASN A 130 -0.71 -21.06 12.60
CA ASN A 130 -0.46 -21.57 13.96
C ASN A 130 -1.71 -22.15 14.62
N GLY A 131 -2.87 -22.00 13.99
CA GLY A 131 -4.15 -22.59 14.42
C GLY A 131 -4.57 -23.75 13.53
N SER A 132 -5.62 -24.46 13.92
CA SER A 132 -6.23 -25.50 13.08
C SER A 132 -6.82 -24.89 11.81
N VAL A 133 -6.64 -25.55 10.68
CA VAL A 133 -7.24 -25.17 9.39
C VAL A 133 -8.26 -26.22 8.97
N ASP A 134 -9.36 -25.77 8.37
CA ASP A 134 -10.35 -26.63 7.75
C ASP A 134 -9.97 -26.87 6.28
N THR A 135 -9.38 -28.02 6.02
CA THR A 135 -8.94 -28.41 4.67
C THR A 135 -10.09 -28.88 3.78
N SER A 136 -11.30 -29.06 4.33
CA SER A 136 -12.45 -29.55 3.56
C SER A 136 -12.91 -28.55 2.48
N VAL A 137 -12.50 -27.30 2.56
CA VAL A 137 -12.81 -26.23 1.59
C VAL A 137 -11.63 -25.91 0.65
N ALA A 138 -10.54 -26.64 0.77
CA ALA A 138 -9.38 -26.46 -0.13
C ALA A 138 -9.74 -26.87 -1.57
N ILE A 139 -9.28 -26.09 -2.55
CA ILE A 139 -9.58 -26.33 -3.98
C ILE A 139 -8.44 -27.13 -4.64
N ASP A 140 -7.19 -26.72 -4.42
CA ASP A 140 -6.02 -27.35 -5.04
C ASP A 140 -5.00 -27.82 -3.99
N GLU A 141 -4.46 -26.89 -3.18
CA GLU A 141 -3.49 -27.19 -2.13
C GLU A 141 -4.06 -26.92 -0.74
N GLU A 142 -3.73 -27.79 0.21
CA GLU A 142 -4.15 -27.65 1.58
C GLU A 142 -3.21 -26.71 2.34
N ALA A 143 -3.79 -25.80 3.14
CA ALA A 143 -3.01 -24.98 4.05
C ALA A 143 -2.40 -25.82 5.17
N LEU A 144 -1.17 -25.52 5.55
CA LEU A 144 -0.45 -26.21 6.61
C LEU A 144 -0.67 -25.54 7.96
N SER A 145 -1.15 -26.33 8.94
CA SER A 145 -1.16 -25.92 10.34
C SER A 145 0.12 -26.40 11.02
N LEU A 146 0.93 -25.48 11.51
CA LEU A 146 2.19 -25.78 12.20
C LEU A 146 2.03 -25.84 13.73
N GLY A 147 0.93 -25.32 14.27
CA GLY A 147 0.72 -25.30 15.72
C GLY A 147 1.88 -24.62 16.46
N THR A 148 2.56 -25.36 17.33
CA THR A 148 3.71 -24.85 18.12
C THR A 148 5.01 -24.73 17.32
N ASP A 149 5.12 -25.33 16.12
CA ASP A 149 6.35 -25.38 15.32
C ASP A 149 6.47 -24.19 14.37
N MET A 150 5.59 -23.19 14.51
CA MET A 150 5.59 -21.99 13.64
C MET A 150 6.91 -21.23 13.72
N ASN A 151 7.39 -20.95 14.94
CA ASN A 151 8.61 -20.16 15.13
C ASN A 151 9.85 -20.87 14.58
N ASP A 152 9.95 -22.20 14.77
CA ASP A 152 11.06 -22.99 14.22
C ASP A 152 11.03 -23.02 12.69
N THR A 153 9.84 -23.11 12.09
CA THR A 153 9.69 -23.06 10.63
C THR A 153 10.07 -21.70 10.07
N VAL A 154 9.62 -20.61 10.70
CA VAL A 154 9.99 -19.25 10.29
C VAL A 154 11.49 -19.00 10.46
N ALA A 155 12.08 -19.45 11.57
CA ALA A 155 13.52 -19.35 11.81
C ALA A 155 14.32 -20.11 10.76
N ALA A 156 13.87 -21.30 10.33
CA ALA A 156 14.50 -22.06 9.26
C ALA A 156 14.46 -21.30 7.92
N TRP A 157 13.36 -20.65 7.58
CA TRP A 157 13.27 -19.81 6.39
C TRP A 157 14.20 -18.60 6.47
N ILE A 158 14.24 -17.89 7.62
CA ILE A 158 15.16 -16.75 7.84
C ILE A 158 16.61 -17.17 7.63
N THR A 159 17.03 -18.28 8.22
CA THR A 159 18.41 -18.76 8.13
C THR A 159 18.77 -19.32 6.75
N SER A 160 17.78 -19.69 5.94
CA SER A 160 18.00 -20.15 4.55
C SER A 160 18.26 -19.01 3.56
N ALA A 161 17.98 -17.76 3.93
CA ALA A 161 18.20 -16.61 3.06
C ALA A 161 19.68 -16.47 2.67
N GLN A 162 19.94 -16.14 1.39
CA GLN A 162 21.30 -16.07 0.85
C GLN A 162 21.74 -14.63 0.52
N HIS A 163 20.81 -13.74 0.19
CA HIS A 163 21.13 -12.40 -0.30
C HIS A 163 20.32 -11.31 0.39
N THR A 164 19.00 -11.37 0.31
CA THR A 164 18.10 -10.38 0.86
C THR A 164 16.95 -11.03 1.61
N LEU A 165 16.46 -10.35 2.65
CA LEU A 165 15.32 -10.78 3.44
C LEU A 165 14.42 -9.55 3.72
N ASP A 166 13.21 -9.56 3.16
CA ASP A 166 12.21 -8.55 3.39
C ASP A 166 11.19 -9.04 4.42
N VAL A 167 11.07 -8.32 5.51
CA VAL A 167 10.23 -8.71 6.65
C VAL A 167 9.17 -7.65 6.89
N ALA A 168 7.92 -8.08 6.97
CA ALA A 168 6.80 -7.26 7.44
C ALA A 168 6.20 -7.92 8.69
N ALA A 169 6.40 -7.33 9.85
CA ALA A 169 5.91 -7.85 11.12
C ALA A 169 5.38 -6.72 12.01
N TYR A 170 4.25 -6.96 12.66
CA TYR A 170 3.70 -5.99 13.61
C TYR A 170 4.60 -5.85 14.84
N ASN A 171 4.93 -6.98 15.42
CA ASN A 171 5.93 -7.10 16.49
C ASN A 171 6.40 -8.56 16.57
N PHE A 172 7.57 -8.82 17.12
CA PHE A 172 7.97 -10.16 17.56
C PHE A 172 8.85 -10.04 18.82
N ASN A 173 8.76 -11.04 19.69
CA ASN A 173 9.49 -11.11 20.95
C ASN A 173 9.93 -12.56 21.25
N ASP A 174 10.34 -13.28 20.22
CA ASP A 174 10.76 -14.67 20.31
C ASP A 174 12.26 -14.79 20.05
N GLN A 175 12.96 -15.42 21.00
CA GLN A 175 14.42 -15.55 20.95
C GLN A 175 14.90 -16.41 19.76
N THR A 176 14.11 -17.40 19.36
CA THR A 176 14.45 -18.27 18.21
C THR A 176 14.50 -17.45 16.91
N LEU A 177 13.55 -16.54 16.74
CA LEU A 177 13.51 -15.65 15.58
C LEU A 177 14.63 -14.60 15.64
N GLU A 178 14.90 -14.03 16.81
CA GLU A 178 16.00 -13.09 17.00
C GLU A 178 17.35 -13.72 16.63
N ASP A 179 17.61 -14.92 17.14
CA ASP A 179 18.85 -15.67 16.83
C ASP A 179 18.96 -16.00 15.32
N ALA A 180 17.83 -16.31 14.66
CA ALA A 180 17.77 -16.55 13.23
C ALA A 180 18.13 -15.29 12.41
N PHE A 181 17.57 -14.12 12.77
CA PHE A 181 17.89 -12.85 12.12
C PHE A 181 19.36 -12.46 12.33
N ASN A 182 19.89 -12.60 13.55
CA ASN A 182 21.28 -12.33 13.86
C ASN A 182 22.21 -13.25 13.04
N THR A 183 21.83 -14.52 12.87
CA THR A 183 22.57 -15.47 12.05
C THR A 183 22.55 -15.07 10.57
N ALA A 184 21.39 -14.72 10.02
CA ALA A 184 21.27 -14.27 8.64
C ALA A 184 22.10 -13.00 8.37
N ALA A 185 22.04 -12.02 9.27
CA ALA A 185 22.83 -10.79 9.19
C ALA A 185 24.33 -11.07 9.25
N ALA A 186 24.78 -11.96 10.14
CA ALA A 186 26.19 -12.37 10.26
C ALA A 186 26.69 -13.07 8.98
N ASN A 187 25.81 -13.76 8.24
CA ASN A 187 26.09 -14.37 6.95
C ASN A 187 26.07 -13.37 5.77
N GLY A 188 25.83 -12.07 6.03
CA GLY A 188 25.86 -11.03 5.00
C GLY A 188 24.53 -10.86 4.25
N VAL A 189 23.42 -11.38 4.78
CA VAL A 189 22.08 -11.16 4.22
C VAL A 189 21.66 -9.72 4.50
N GLU A 190 21.23 -9.00 3.48
CA GLU A 190 20.64 -7.67 3.63
C GLU A 190 19.20 -7.81 4.13
N ILE A 191 18.91 -7.32 5.36
CA ILE A 191 17.60 -7.42 5.97
C ILE A 191 16.91 -6.06 5.92
N ARG A 192 15.72 -6.00 5.29
CA ARG A 192 14.84 -4.83 5.26
C ARG A 192 13.59 -5.13 6.07
N TRP A 193 13.21 -4.18 6.91
CA TRP A 193 12.19 -4.40 7.92
C TRP A 193 11.07 -3.35 7.88
N ILE A 194 9.81 -3.79 7.81
CA ILE A 194 8.62 -2.95 7.98
C ILE A 194 7.92 -3.37 9.27
N TYR A 195 7.76 -2.43 10.20
CA TYR A 195 7.17 -2.68 11.51
C TYR A 195 6.30 -1.52 11.97
N GLU A 196 5.49 -1.75 13.02
CA GLU A 196 4.71 -0.71 13.70
C GLU A 196 5.62 0.18 14.55
N GLY A 197 5.80 1.43 14.14
CA GLY A 197 6.76 2.36 14.76
C GLY A 197 6.31 3.00 16.08
N GLN A 198 5.10 2.72 16.57
CA GLN A 198 4.58 3.31 17.82
C GLN A 198 4.87 2.44 19.05
N ASN A 199 5.14 1.17 18.89
CA ASN A 199 5.47 0.25 19.96
C ASN A 199 6.95 -0.13 19.87
N ALA A 200 7.78 0.53 20.67
CA ALA A 200 9.21 0.23 20.79
C ALA A 200 9.47 -1.10 21.52
N ASN A 201 8.98 -2.21 21.00
CA ASN A 201 9.29 -3.56 21.48
C ASN A 201 10.14 -4.32 20.47
N ILE A 202 11.07 -3.62 19.84
CA ILE A 202 12.17 -4.24 19.12
C ILE A 202 13.37 -4.07 20.05
N GLY A 203 13.62 -5.09 20.83
CA GLY A 203 14.79 -5.20 21.68
C GLY A 203 16.04 -5.53 20.88
#